data_b538655a7c2b175880bd7872464311a7
#
_entry.id   b538655a7c2b175880bd7872464311a7
#
_cell.length_a   1.000
_cell.length_b   1.000
_cell.length_c   1.000
_cell.angle_alpha   90.00
_cell.angle_beta   90.00
_cell.angle_gamma   90.00
#
_symmetry.space_group_name_H-M   'P 1'
#
loop_
_entity.id
_entity.type
_entity.pdbx_description
1 polymer ?
#
loop_
_entity_poly.entity_id
_entity_poly.type
_entity_poly.pdbx_seq_one_letter_code
_entity_poly.pdbx_strand_id
1 'polypeptide(L)'
;MIVLPSLSKLFALRYISVVLTIFTLFIIDSLTHYRIPFNIPIELYSRGIGETEFGDGKTFRWFATDSAITFSGLDQATHLLVMNLHNGVLQRQLTIQVNDTPIVHYNVRPSWQKIYLLIPKTQITSYIDTLALRIPLLSPDTDPSFGLAVSELAIHQIDKGTLSLFVIFALLAIAFSIDLLSYLTKLTATDRTWAVWVGVLASGFILANWRLQVMALLPIWLSMTLIAICITALLQWCTSRRQSWSPWFARVLMLSMMLFVLHATTLNAPAFVDIDHRARANHVLQIAAGNAAAVQAKLSNQYEWGISSVPYSLLSYYFFVPLATLLPSTLSMTIALKIVISLINATIPILLYGLMINAGHSQRAGFLASALYIGLPVQHIYFHDGSYPTIIGLWFTILTLLVIHMFERQPGWSWIGFLTVTALIVTTLLVYVMHIAFVPVVLGVASLIAYAHPALRPTSYRLFSVVGVSIIIAILLYYGQFILPTVSAVIDRLQARTRVGHDSLPSPLVGSFLEQVWGHTRLLPVVLLPIGLFLMFRKGATIHLAMMSGYVVLLIMSCLVDTQFSLWNKHWYFCLPALAILPAIALDSFVQQGFAGRVITAILVAFLIWESTLAWLLRAMIYEWSLRTL
;
A
#
# COMPACT_ATOMS: atom_id res chain seq x y z
N MET A 1 -9.39 -34.65 3.14
CA MET A 1 -10.32 -34.65 4.27
C MET A 1 -9.90 -33.53 5.22
N ILE A 2 -10.63 -32.42 5.27
CA ILE A 2 -10.36 -31.31 6.19
C ILE A 2 -10.84 -31.79 7.56
N VAL A 3 -9.92 -32.10 8.46
CA VAL A 3 -10.25 -32.46 9.85
C VAL A 3 -10.68 -31.16 10.53
N LEU A 4 -11.98 -30.98 10.70
CA LEU A 4 -12.54 -29.91 11.53
C LEU A 4 -12.05 -30.10 12.97
N PRO A 5 -11.50 -29.05 13.62
CA PRO A 5 -11.10 -29.13 15.03
C PRO A 5 -12.32 -29.43 15.89
N SER A 6 -12.08 -30.11 17.04
CA SER A 6 -13.17 -30.42 17.97
C SER A 6 -13.97 -29.17 18.31
N LEU A 7 -15.27 -29.23 18.19
CA LEU A 7 -16.23 -28.15 18.41
C LEU A 7 -15.94 -27.33 19.69
N SER A 8 -15.47 -27.98 20.76
CA SER A 8 -15.13 -27.33 22.03
C SER A 8 -13.99 -26.30 21.95
N LYS A 9 -12.95 -26.57 21.15
CA LYS A 9 -11.84 -25.61 20.95
C LYS A 9 -12.23 -24.44 20.05
N LEU A 10 -13.09 -24.67 19.07
CA LEU A 10 -13.71 -23.62 18.24
C LEU A 10 -14.63 -22.72 19.09
N PHE A 11 -15.38 -23.29 20.04
CA PHE A 11 -16.25 -22.53 20.94
C PHE A 11 -15.46 -21.64 21.89
N ALA A 12 -14.37 -22.10 22.50
CA ALA A 12 -13.58 -21.31 23.44
C ALA A 12 -12.95 -20.07 22.78
N LEU A 13 -12.41 -20.19 21.55
CA LEU A 13 -11.88 -19.04 20.80
C LEU A 13 -12.98 -18.04 20.38
N ARG A 14 -14.16 -18.55 20.02
CA ARG A 14 -15.31 -17.69 19.69
C ARG A 14 -15.80 -16.90 20.90
N TYR A 15 -15.79 -17.46 22.10
CA TYR A 15 -16.10 -16.72 23.33
C TYR A 15 -15.12 -15.57 23.58
N ILE A 16 -13.83 -15.80 23.37
CA ILE A 16 -12.80 -14.77 23.55
C ILE A 16 -12.98 -13.65 22.51
N SER A 17 -13.26 -13.98 21.25
CA SER A 17 -13.50 -12.96 20.22
C SER A 17 -14.76 -12.14 20.50
N VAL A 18 -15.82 -12.75 21.00
CA VAL A 18 -17.05 -12.06 21.41
C VAL A 18 -16.81 -11.13 22.60
N VAL A 19 -16.11 -11.58 23.63
CA VAL A 19 -15.77 -10.76 24.81
C VAL A 19 -14.91 -9.57 24.41
N LEU A 20 -13.94 -9.77 23.53
CA LEU A 20 -13.12 -8.69 23.00
C LEU A 20 -13.91 -7.71 22.14
N THR A 21 -14.77 -8.23 21.29
CA THR A 21 -15.66 -7.39 20.50
C THR A 21 -16.51 -6.50 21.42
N ILE A 22 -17.07 -7.06 22.47
CA ILE A 22 -17.85 -6.31 23.47
C ILE A 22 -16.98 -5.25 24.17
N PHE A 23 -15.75 -5.60 24.57
CA PHE A 23 -14.82 -4.65 25.21
C PHE A 23 -14.40 -3.53 24.24
N THR A 24 -14.11 -3.87 23.00
CA THR A 24 -13.76 -2.88 21.95
C THR A 24 -14.94 -1.98 21.63
N LEU A 25 -16.15 -2.51 21.61
CA LEU A 25 -17.39 -1.74 21.45
C LEU A 25 -17.59 -0.74 22.57
N PHE A 26 -17.25 -1.12 23.81
CA PHE A 26 -17.33 -0.20 24.96
C PHE A 26 -16.35 0.96 24.84
N ILE A 27 -15.16 0.73 24.28
CA ILE A 27 -14.17 1.78 23.98
C ILE A 27 -14.67 2.67 22.83
N ILE A 28 -15.25 2.10 21.78
CA ILE A 28 -15.79 2.83 20.63
C ILE A 28 -16.93 3.77 21.07
N ASP A 29 -17.84 3.30 21.92
CA ASP A 29 -19.00 4.08 22.41
C ASP A 29 -18.57 5.36 23.16
N SER A 30 -17.43 5.31 23.84
CA SER A 30 -16.92 6.46 24.60
C SER A 30 -16.27 7.57 23.76
N LEU A 31 -16.00 7.31 22.47
CA LEU A 31 -15.18 8.20 21.62
C LEU A 31 -15.90 8.76 20.38
N THR A 32 -17.20 8.48 20.18
CA THR A 32 -17.87 8.77 18.92
C THR A 32 -18.25 10.23 18.72
N HIS A 33 -17.46 10.92 17.90
CA HIS A 33 -17.81 12.19 17.27
C HIS A 33 -17.69 12.06 15.77
N TYR A 34 -18.80 12.31 15.05
CA TYR A 34 -18.80 12.32 13.60
C TYR A 34 -18.57 13.75 13.10
N ARG A 35 -17.38 14.04 12.60
CA ARG A 35 -17.12 15.25 11.85
C ARG A 35 -16.80 14.87 10.41
N ILE A 36 -17.48 15.50 9.44
CA ILE A 36 -17.18 15.32 8.03
C ILE A 36 -16.21 16.41 7.61
N PRO A 37 -14.95 16.10 7.39
CA PRO A 37 -13.98 17.06 6.90
C PRO A 37 -14.20 17.27 5.40
N PHE A 38 -14.45 18.51 4.97
CA PHE A 38 -14.69 18.84 3.56
C PHE A 38 -13.41 18.97 2.72
N ASN A 39 -12.26 18.92 3.33
CA ASN A 39 -10.96 18.86 2.65
C ASN A 39 -10.59 17.46 2.15
N ILE A 40 -11.41 16.45 2.38
CA ILE A 40 -11.18 15.07 1.95
C ILE A 40 -12.29 14.57 1.04
N PRO A 41 -12.04 13.53 0.21
CA PRO A 41 -13.07 12.89 -0.60
C PRO A 41 -14.20 12.33 0.28
N ILE A 42 -15.43 12.72 -0.02
CA ILE A 42 -16.63 12.25 0.69
C ILE A 42 -17.55 11.42 -0.22
N GLU A 43 -17.16 11.22 -1.46
CA GLU A 43 -17.90 10.50 -2.52
C GLU A 43 -18.23 9.06 -2.13
N LEU A 44 -17.46 8.51 -1.17
CA LEU A 44 -17.68 7.16 -0.65
C LEU A 44 -19.02 6.98 0.05
N TYR A 45 -19.51 8.06 0.67
CA TYR A 45 -20.74 8.05 1.48
C TYR A 45 -21.67 9.23 1.18
N SER A 46 -21.47 9.92 0.05
CA SER A 46 -22.26 11.08 -0.32
C SER A 46 -22.66 11.05 -1.80
N ARG A 47 -23.75 11.76 -2.13
CA ARG A 47 -24.17 12.03 -3.50
C ARG A 47 -24.57 13.50 -3.66
N GLY A 48 -24.44 14.04 -4.86
CA GLY A 48 -24.85 15.40 -5.16
C GLY A 48 -24.01 16.48 -4.47
N ILE A 49 -22.77 16.15 -4.11
CA ILE A 49 -21.85 17.07 -3.44
C ILE A 49 -20.66 17.31 -4.37
N GLY A 50 -20.38 18.57 -4.66
CA GLY A 50 -19.32 19.02 -5.56
C GLY A 50 -17.92 18.88 -4.96
N GLU A 51 -16.93 19.34 -5.71
CA GLU A 51 -15.53 19.36 -5.30
C GLU A 51 -15.30 20.34 -4.14
N THR A 52 -14.13 20.20 -3.51
CA THR A 52 -13.70 21.09 -2.43
C THR A 52 -13.26 22.43 -3.02
N GLU A 53 -13.82 23.51 -2.49
CA GLU A 53 -13.44 24.88 -2.85
C GLU A 53 -12.97 25.66 -1.64
N PHE A 54 -12.29 26.75 -1.88
CA PHE A 54 -11.82 27.67 -0.85
C PHE A 54 -12.27 29.11 -1.17
N GLY A 55 -12.98 29.72 -0.23
CA GLY A 55 -13.47 31.09 -0.34
C GLY A 55 -13.87 31.64 1.03
N ASP A 56 -13.84 32.95 1.21
CA ASP A 56 -14.17 33.65 2.46
C ASP A 56 -13.40 33.12 3.70
N GLY A 57 -12.16 32.68 3.48
CA GLY A 57 -11.33 32.07 4.54
C GLY A 57 -11.81 30.70 5.02
N LYS A 58 -12.66 30.02 4.27
CA LYS A 58 -13.22 28.70 4.61
C LYS A 58 -13.05 27.72 3.47
N THR A 59 -12.84 26.47 3.83
CA THR A 59 -12.98 25.32 2.92
C THR A 59 -14.44 24.89 2.94
N PHE A 60 -15.05 24.72 1.76
CA PHE A 60 -16.44 24.32 1.63
C PHE A 60 -16.65 23.45 0.38
N ARG A 61 -17.85 22.85 0.30
CA ARG A 61 -18.32 22.12 -0.87
C ARG A 61 -19.74 22.58 -1.24
N TRP A 62 -20.04 22.57 -2.53
CA TRP A 62 -21.38 22.80 -3.02
C TRP A 62 -22.23 21.55 -2.90
N PHE A 63 -23.39 21.70 -2.29
CA PHE A 63 -24.44 20.69 -2.21
C PHE A 63 -25.48 20.99 -3.27
N ALA A 64 -25.65 20.09 -4.23
CA ALA A 64 -26.68 20.20 -5.28
C ALA A 64 -28.10 20.15 -4.69
N THR A 65 -29.08 20.35 -5.54
CA THR A 65 -30.50 20.42 -5.12
C THR A 65 -31.04 19.17 -4.43
N ASP A 66 -30.46 17.98 -4.70
CA ASP A 66 -30.78 16.70 -4.04
C ASP A 66 -29.47 16.05 -3.56
N SER A 67 -28.91 16.61 -2.53
CA SER A 67 -27.67 16.09 -1.92
C SER A 67 -27.98 15.21 -0.74
N ALA A 68 -27.22 14.14 -0.58
CA ALA A 68 -27.37 13.24 0.55
C ALA A 68 -26.04 12.73 1.07
N ILE A 69 -25.97 12.52 2.38
CA ILE A 69 -24.87 11.86 3.07
C ILE A 69 -25.41 10.62 3.77
N THR A 70 -24.76 9.51 3.54
CA THR A 70 -25.13 8.22 4.14
C THR A 70 -24.22 7.97 5.34
N PHE A 71 -24.82 7.78 6.50
CA PHE A 71 -24.16 7.43 7.74
C PHE A 71 -24.38 5.94 8.02
N SER A 72 -23.35 5.15 7.88
CA SER A 72 -23.41 3.73 8.21
C SER A 72 -23.01 3.51 9.66
N GLY A 73 -23.95 2.96 10.45
CA GLY A 73 -23.68 2.55 11.82
C GLY A 73 -23.73 3.69 12.85
N LEU A 74 -24.63 4.68 12.70
CA LEU A 74 -24.97 5.60 13.79
C LEU A 74 -25.56 4.82 14.95
N ASP A 75 -25.23 5.22 16.17
CA ASP A 75 -25.84 4.64 17.36
C ASP A 75 -27.29 5.14 17.51
N GLN A 76 -28.15 4.31 18.06
CA GLN A 76 -29.56 4.69 18.28
C GLN A 76 -29.68 5.62 19.48
N ALA A 77 -29.36 6.88 19.26
CA ALA A 77 -29.30 7.97 20.22
C ALA A 77 -29.90 9.23 19.63
N THR A 78 -30.12 10.24 20.46
CA THR A 78 -30.40 11.59 20.01
C THR A 78 -29.11 12.26 19.55
N HIS A 79 -29.11 12.83 18.34
CA HIS A 79 -27.95 13.47 17.77
C HIS A 79 -28.16 14.96 17.55
N LEU A 80 -27.10 15.75 17.76
CA LEU A 80 -27.04 17.15 17.38
C LEU A 80 -26.32 17.25 16.03
N LEU A 81 -27.02 17.63 14.99
CA LEU A 81 -26.47 17.99 13.71
C LEU A 81 -26.02 19.45 13.75
N VAL A 82 -24.76 19.69 13.43
CA VAL A 82 -24.18 21.03 13.33
C VAL A 82 -23.77 21.25 11.88
N MET A 83 -24.28 22.30 11.25
CA MET A 83 -23.91 22.67 9.89
C MET A 83 -23.57 24.15 9.79
N ASN A 84 -22.57 24.51 9.00
CA ASN A 84 -22.27 25.89 8.64
C ASN A 84 -22.53 26.07 7.15
N LEU A 85 -23.57 26.84 6.82
CA LEU A 85 -24.18 26.95 5.51
C LEU A 85 -24.08 28.35 4.96
N HIS A 86 -23.96 28.47 3.61
CA HIS A 86 -24.03 29.74 2.89
C HIS A 86 -24.81 29.53 1.58
N ASN A 87 -25.68 30.45 1.24
CA ASN A 87 -26.56 30.34 0.07
C ASN A 87 -26.28 31.39 -1.03
N GLY A 88 -25.05 31.72 -1.29
CA GLY A 88 -24.75 32.67 -2.39
C GLY A 88 -25.53 33.97 -2.27
N VAL A 89 -26.33 34.30 -3.29
CA VAL A 89 -26.96 35.63 -3.45
C VAL A 89 -28.44 35.67 -3.05
N LEU A 90 -29.12 34.55 -2.94
CA LEU A 90 -30.56 34.49 -2.77
C LEU A 90 -31.00 33.71 -1.51
N GLN A 91 -32.09 34.14 -0.89
CA GLN A 91 -32.72 33.37 0.18
C GLN A 91 -33.39 32.12 -0.38
N ARG A 92 -33.06 30.93 0.16
CA ARG A 92 -33.62 29.63 -0.28
C ARG A 92 -34.18 28.85 0.88
N GLN A 93 -35.23 28.09 0.61
CA GLN A 93 -35.76 27.12 1.57
C GLN A 93 -34.97 25.83 1.48
N LEU A 94 -34.36 25.39 2.59
CA LEU A 94 -33.69 24.12 2.75
C LEU A 94 -34.60 23.17 3.51
N THR A 95 -34.86 21.99 2.96
CA THR A 95 -35.52 20.89 3.67
C THR A 95 -34.47 19.88 4.09
N ILE A 96 -34.34 19.65 5.39
CA ILE A 96 -33.45 18.63 5.96
C ILE A 96 -34.29 17.40 6.27
N GLN A 97 -33.90 16.27 5.69
CA GLN A 97 -34.57 14.97 5.86
C GLN A 97 -33.60 13.96 6.45
N VAL A 98 -34.12 13.09 7.31
CA VAL A 98 -33.39 11.90 7.80
C VAL A 98 -34.23 10.69 7.44
N ASN A 99 -33.65 9.74 6.71
CA ASN A 99 -34.34 8.53 6.22
C ASN A 99 -35.66 8.88 5.52
N ASP A 100 -35.60 9.83 4.57
CA ASP A 100 -36.75 10.36 3.81
C ASP A 100 -37.84 11.09 4.65
N THR A 101 -37.65 11.19 5.96
CA THR A 101 -38.58 11.93 6.82
C THR A 101 -38.09 13.37 6.98
N PRO A 102 -38.87 14.40 6.61
CA PRO A 102 -38.49 15.78 6.81
C PRO A 102 -38.44 16.13 8.31
N ILE A 103 -37.31 16.67 8.74
CA ILE A 103 -37.10 17.10 10.14
C ILE A 103 -37.38 18.59 10.28
N VAL A 104 -36.93 19.39 9.31
CA VAL A 104 -37.08 20.84 9.35
C VAL A 104 -37.06 21.46 7.96
N HIS A 105 -37.81 22.58 7.85
CA HIS A 105 -37.71 23.52 6.72
C HIS A 105 -37.03 24.79 7.23
N TYR A 106 -35.92 25.16 6.63
CA TYR A 106 -35.10 26.28 7.08
C TYR A 106 -34.82 27.26 5.93
N ASN A 107 -35.00 28.55 6.17
CA ASN A 107 -34.68 29.60 5.19
C ASN A 107 -33.22 30.04 5.36
N VAL A 108 -32.37 29.61 4.42
CA VAL A 108 -30.94 29.97 4.42
C VAL A 108 -30.77 31.37 3.84
N ARG A 109 -30.11 32.24 4.59
CA ARG A 109 -29.79 33.62 4.19
C ARG A 109 -28.52 33.64 3.32
N PRO A 110 -28.28 34.72 2.53
CA PRO A 110 -27.06 34.88 1.75
C PRO A 110 -25.86 35.31 2.60
N SER A 111 -25.56 34.52 3.63
CA SER A 111 -24.41 34.70 4.53
C SER A 111 -24.09 33.38 5.21
N TRP A 112 -22.87 33.21 5.69
CA TRP A 112 -22.52 32.03 6.48
C TRP A 112 -23.32 31.97 7.78
N GLN A 113 -24.03 30.88 7.97
CA GLN A 113 -24.90 30.64 9.11
C GLN A 113 -24.60 29.28 9.73
N LYS A 114 -24.42 29.24 11.03
CA LYS A 114 -24.28 28.01 11.78
C LYS A 114 -25.65 27.60 12.32
N ILE A 115 -26.12 26.43 11.94
CA ILE A 115 -27.39 25.85 12.40
C ILE A 115 -27.12 24.62 13.27
N TYR A 116 -27.99 24.43 14.23
CA TYR A 116 -27.98 23.34 15.18
C TYR A 116 -29.35 22.67 15.13
N LEU A 117 -29.36 21.38 14.81
CA LEU A 117 -30.62 20.63 14.67
C LEU A 117 -30.55 19.34 15.47
N LEU A 118 -31.54 19.10 16.30
CA LEU A 118 -31.71 17.84 17.02
C LEU A 118 -32.35 16.80 16.10
N ILE A 119 -31.69 15.65 15.97
CA ILE A 119 -32.22 14.46 15.31
C ILE A 119 -32.66 13.49 16.41
N PRO A 120 -33.98 13.24 16.57
CA PRO A 120 -34.45 12.32 17.59
C PRO A 120 -34.01 10.89 17.33
N LYS A 121 -33.76 10.12 18.38
CA LYS A 121 -33.37 8.70 18.28
C LYS A 121 -34.36 7.85 17.48
N THR A 122 -35.63 8.23 17.41
CA THR A 122 -36.69 7.54 16.66
C THR A 122 -36.50 7.64 15.14
N GLN A 123 -35.67 8.58 14.67
CA GLN A 123 -35.34 8.75 13.25
C GLN A 123 -34.08 7.98 12.84
N ILE A 124 -33.35 7.39 13.78
CA ILE A 124 -32.11 6.65 13.55
C ILE A 124 -32.40 5.16 13.54
N THR A 125 -32.02 4.49 12.44
CA THR A 125 -32.27 3.05 12.27
C THR A 125 -31.17 2.16 12.85
N SER A 126 -30.01 2.72 13.18
CA SER A 126 -28.80 1.99 13.62
C SER A 126 -28.15 1.09 12.58
N TYR A 127 -28.54 1.20 11.33
CA TYR A 127 -27.93 0.48 10.21
C TYR A 127 -27.31 1.44 9.22
N ILE A 128 -28.10 1.92 8.28
CA ILE A 128 -27.70 2.88 7.27
C ILE A 128 -28.71 4.02 7.36
N ASP A 129 -28.26 5.17 7.81
CA ASP A 129 -29.07 6.35 7.95
C ASP A 129 -28.65 7.39 6.91
N THR A 130 -29.62 8.03 6.27
CA THR A 130 -29.37 9.01 5.20
C THR A 130 -29.82 10.39 5.65
N LEU A 131 -28.88 11.35 5.67
CA LEU A 131 -29.16 12.76 5.79
C LEU A 131 -29.26 13.37 4.39
N ALA A 132 -30.47 13.75 3.98
CA ALA A 132 -30.71 14.42 2.69
C ALA A 132 -30.94 15.91 2.93
N LEU A 133 -30.29 16.74 2.10
CA LEU A 133 -30.49 18.17 2.01
C LEU A 133 -31.17 18.47 0.67
N ARG A 134 -32.44 18.83 0.72
CA ARG A 134 -33.24 19.15 -0.48
C ARG A 134 -33.46 20.64 -0.60
N ILE A 135 -33.09 21.19 -1.72
CA ILE A 135 -33.23 22.60 -2.04
C ILE A 135 -34.03 22.70 -3.31
N PRO A 136 -35.20 23.39 -3.32
CA PRO A 136 -35.98 23.55 -4.53
C PRO A 136 -35.20 24.33 -5.59
N LEU A 137 -35.28 23.88 -6.86
CA LEU A 137 -34.73 24.60 -8.00
C LEU A 137 -35.38 25.97 -8.14
N LEU A 138 -34.57 27.02 -8.35
CA LEU A 138 -35.07 28.39 -8.56
C LEU A 138 -35.72 28.55 -9.95
N SER A 139 -35.21 27.83 -10.95
CA SER A 139 -35.68 27.81 -12.33
C SER A 139 -35.20 26.52 -12.99
N PRO A 140 -35.95 25.96 -13.98
CA PRO A 140 -35.47 24.83 -14.77
C PRO A 140 -34.14 25.07 -15.49
N ASP A 141 -33.82 26.34 -15.75
CA ASP A 141 -32.60 26.76 -16.47
C ASP A 141 -31.40 27.01 -15.54
N THR A 142 -31.57 26.94 -14.20
CA THR A 142 -30.44 27.06 -13.27
C THR A 142 -29.68 25.74 -13.20
N ASP A 143 -28.35 25.84 -13.36
CA ASP A 143 -27.46 24.70 -13.22
C ASP A 143 -27.69 24.03 -11.84
N PRO A 144 -28.12 22.76 -11.80
CA PRO A 144 -28.39 22.04 -10.55
C PRO A 144 -27.14 21.86 -9.68
N SER A 145 -25.96 22.10 -10.20
CA SER A 145 -24.71 22.06 -9.44
C SER A 145 -24.54 23.19 -8.42
N PHE A 146 -25.22 24.34 -8.63
CA PHE A 146 -25.19 25.47 -7.70
C PHE A 146 -26.31 25.38 -6.67
N GLY A 147 -26.05 24.65 -5.60
CA GLY A 147 -26.94 24.49 -4.46
C GLY A 147 -26.57 25.37 -3.27
N LEU A 148 -26.13 24.74 -2.22
CA LEU A 148 -25.79 25.32 -0.93
C LEU A 148 -24.31 25.08 -0.65
N ALA A 149 -23.55 26.12 -0.31
CA ALA A 149 -22.18 25.93 0.18
C ALA A 149 -22.21 25.50 1.65
N VAL A 150 -21.50 24.42 1.96
CA VAL A 150 -21.41 23.87 3.32
C VAL A 150 -19.94 23.80 3.72
N SER A 151 -19.56 24.48 4.81
CA SER A 151 -18.16 24.49 5.29
C SER A 151 -17.92 23.63 6.53
N GLU A 152 -18.97 23.24 7.22
CA GLU A 152 -18.91 22.36 8.38
C GLU A 152 -20.16 21.48 8.42
N LEU A 153 -19.97 20.18 8.65
CA LEU A 153 -21.05 19.26 8.97
C LEU A 153 -20.52 18.29 10.02
N ALA A 154 -21.16 18.28 11.18
CA ALA A 154 -20.83 17.39 12.28
C ALA A 154 -22.10 16.83 12.91
N ILE A 155 -22.02 15.59 13.38
CA ILE A 155 -23.08 14.94 14.16
C ILE A 155 -22.49 14.55 15.50
N HIS A 156 -23.08 15.06 16.58
CA HIS A 156 -22.68 14.79 17.95
C HIS A 156 -23.77 14.01 18.66
N GLN A 157 -23.41 12.90 19.27
CA GLN A 157 -24.30 12.16 20.12
C GLN A 157 -24.51 12.94 21.44
N ILE A 158 -25.79 13.10 21.86
CA ILE A 158 -26.13 13.88 23.07
C ILE A 158 -26.44 12.98 24.25
N ASP A 159 -27.13 11.87 23.99
CA ASP A 159 -27.52 10.93 25.05
C ASP A 159 -26.83 9.56 24.85
N LYS A 160 -26.91 8.72 25.88
CA LYS A 160 -26.43 7.34 25.77
C LYS A 160 -27.40 6.55 24.92
N GLY A 161 -26.95 6.17 23.73
CA GLY A 161 -27.70 5.32 22.83
C GLY A 161 -27.33 3.84 22.94
N THR A 162 -28.04 3.00 22.20
CA THR A 162 -27.60 1.62 21.95
C THR A 162 -26.66 1.61 20.78
N LEU A 163 -25.56 0.86 20.94
CA LEU A 163 -24.58 0.65 19.88
C LEU A 163 -25.24 0.15 18.59
N SER A 164 -24.75 0.64 17.48
CA SER A 164 -25.21 0.21 16.16
C SER A 164 -24.97 -1.29 15.96
N LEU A 165 -26.05 -2.02 15.67
CA LEU A 165 -25.96 -3.43 15.30
C LEU A 165 -25.06 -3.66 14.10
N PHE A 166 -25.01 -2.70 13.18
CA PHE A 166 -24.15 -2.79 11.99
C PHE A 166 -22.68 -2.77 12.35
N VAL A 167 -22.25 -1.95 13.32
CA VAL A 167 -20.87 -1.93 13.85
C VAL A 167 -20.53 -3.25 14.56
N ILE A 168 -21.47 -3.79 15.33
CA ILE A 168 -21.29 -5.09 15.99
C ILE A 168 -21.08 -6.20 14.94
N PHE A 169 -21.93 -6.26 13.92
CA PHE A 169 -21.78 -7.23 12.84
C PHE A 169 -20.47 -7.04 12.06
N ALA A 170 -20.04 -5.79 11.81
CA ALA A 170 -18.78 -5.50 11.17
C ALA A 170 -17.59 -6.09 11.94
N LEU A 171 -17.51 -5.82 13.25
CA LEU A 171 -16.42 -6.34 14.10
C LEU A 171 -16.45 -7.86 14.21
N LEU A 172 -17.64 -8.47 14.30
CA LEU A 172 -17.78 -9.93 14.30
C LEU A 172 -17.33 -10.54 12.97
N ALA A 173 -17.69 -9.91 11.84
CA ALA A 173 -17.27 -10.35 10.51
C ALA A 173 -15.74 -10.23 10.35
N ILE A 174 -15.14 -9.15 10.85
CA ILE A 174 -13.68 -8.95 10.86
C ILE A 174 -13.01 -10.04 11.72
N ALA A 175 -13.48 -10.25 12.95
CA ALA A 175 -12.94 -11.25 13.85
C ALA A 175 -13.01 -12.66 13.27
N PHE A 176 -14.17 -13.03 12.72
CA PHE A 176 -14.37 -14.33 12.08
C PHE A 176 -13.47 -14.53 10.86
N SER A 177 -13.32 -13.49 10.03
CA SER A 177 -12.46 -13.54 8.83
C SER A 177 -10.99 -13.72 9.20
N ILE A 178 -10.50 -13.00 10.22
CA ILE A 178 -9.13 -13.15 10.72
C ILE A 178 -8.93 -14.55 11.31
N ASP A 179 -9.89 -15.05 12.08
CA ASP A 179 -9.82 -16.41 12.66
C ASP A 179 -9.78 -17.48 11.57
N LEU A 180 -10.65 -17.39 10.57
CA LEU A 180 -10.70 -18.33 9.46
C LEU A 180 -9.41 -18.30 8.63
N LEU A 181 -8.91 -17.11 8.29
CA LEU A 181 -7.66 -16.95 7.56
C LEU A 181 -6.48 -17.50 8.37
N SER A 182 -6.44 -17.24 9.68
CA SER A 182 -5.44 -17.76 10.60
C SER A 182 -5.48 -19.29 10.71
N TYR A 183 -6.67 -19.88 10.66
CA TYR A 183 -6.86 -21.33 10.63
C TYR A 183 -6.32 -21.93 9.32
N LEU A 184 -6.66 -21.34 8.19
CA LEU A 184 -6.21 -21.80 6.88
C LEU A 184 -4.69 -21.62 6.68
N THR A 185 -4.09 -20.59 7.25
CA THR A 185 -2.63 -20.42 7.25
C THR A 185 -1.90 -21.35 8.22
N LYS A 186 -2.64 -22.18 8.99
CA LYS A 186 -2.11 -23.13 9.99
C LYS A 186 -1.32 -22.45 11.13
N LEU A 187 -1.73 -21.27 11.55
CA LEU A 187 -1.19 -20.64 12.75
C LEU A 187 -1.43 -21.51 13.99
N THR A 188 -0.51 -21.45 14.94
CA THR A 188 -0.72 -22.10 16.25
C THR A 188 -1.95 -21.49 16.96
N ALA A 189 -2.56 -22.22 17.89
CA ALA A 189 -3.71 -21.71 18.63
C ALA A 189 -3.43 -20.38 19.34
N THR A 190 -2.22 -20.24 19.90
CA THR A 190 -1.76 -19.00 20.54
C THR A 190 -1.63 -17.85 19.52
N ASP A 191 -0.98 -18.10 18.37
CA ASP A 191 -0.82 -17.08 17.33
C ASP A 191 -2.18 -16.64 16.76
N ARG A 192 -3.12 -17.57 16.57
CA ARG A 192 -4.49 -17.28 16.13
C ARG A 192 -5.20 -16.35 17.12
N THR A 193 -5.11 -16.67 18.42
CA THR A 193 -5.70 -15.84 19.46
C THR A 193 -5.14 -14.42 19.38
N TRP A 194 -3.82 -14.27 19.32
CA TRP A 194 -3.20 -12.95 19.19
C TRP A 194 -3.57 -12.23 17.90
N ALA A 195 -3.64 -12.93 16.75
CA ALA A 195 -4.03 -12.32 15.49
C ALA A 195 -5.46 -11.76 15.55
N VAL A 196 -6.41 -12.50 16.12
CA VAL A 196 -7.79 -12.03 16.32
C VAL A 196 -7.81 -10.83 17.28
N TRP A 197 -7.10 -10.92 18.41
CA TRP A 197 -7.05 -9.84 19.39
C TRP A 197 -6.51 -8.54 18.78
N VAL A 198 -5.33 -8.60 18.19
CA VAL A 198 -4.69 -7.43 17.57
C VAL A 198 -5.56 -6.88 16.45
N GLY A 199 -6.12 -7.75 15.62
CA GLY A 199 -6.96 -7.34 14.49
C GLY A 199 -8.26 -6.68 14.94
N VAL A 200 -8.94 -7.19 15.96
CA VAL A 200 -10.18 -6.59 16.50
C VAL A 200 -9.89 -5.28 17.21
N LEU A 201 -8.82 -5.19 18.03
CA LEU A 201 -8.45 -3.95 18.71
C LEU A 201 -8.05 -2.86 17.71
N ALA A 202 -7.24 -3.22 16.70
CA ALA A 202 -6.85 -2.28 15.64
C ALA A 202 -8.08 -1.79 14.84
N SER A 203 -8.97 -2.71 14.46
CA SER A 203 -10.22 -2.36 13.76
C SER A 203 -11.12 -1.49 14.62
N GLY A 204 -11.22 -1.79 15.92
CA GLY A 204 -11.97 -0.97 16.88
C GLY A 204 -11.42 0.44 16.98
N PHE A 205 -10.10 0.59 17.10
CA PHE A 205 -9.46 1.92 17.12
C PHE A 205 -9.72 2.70 15.83
N ILE A 206 -9.61 2.05 14.67
CA ILE A 206 -9.86 2.67 13.37
C ILE A 206 -11.35 3.05 13.25
N LEU A 207 -12.27 2.19 13.65
CA LEU A 207 -13.71 2.46 13.67
C LEU A 207 -14.07 3.61 14.62
N ALA A 208 -13.42 3.72 15.77
CA ALA A 208 -13.67 4.81 16.72
C ALA A 208 -13.31 6.18 16.13
N ASN A 209 -12.29 6.26 15.27
CA ASN A 209 -11.80 7.51 14.72
C ASN A 209 -12.32 7.83 13.31
N TRP A 210 -12.58 6.81 12.49
CA TRP A 210 -12.96 6.95 11.05
C TRP A 210 -14.14 6.05 10.67
N ARG A 211 -15.15 6.02 11.52
CA ARG A 211 -16.30 5.10 11.39
C ARG A 211 -16.96 5.15 10.02
N LEU A 212 -17.25 6.35 9.51
CA LEU A 212 -17.94 6.51 8.21
C LEU A 212 -17.15 5.87 7.05
N GLN A 213 -15.87 6.19 6.97
CA GLN A 213 -14.98 5.71 5.91
C GLN A 213 -14.81 4.19 5.99
N VAL A 214 -14.58 3.67 7.18
CA VAL A 214 -14.37 2.24 7.39
C VAL A 214 -15.64 1.43 7.11
N MET A 215 -16.79 1.92 7.56
CA MET A 215 -18.07 1.23 7.32
C MET A 215 -18.43 1.21 5.83
N ALA A 216 -18.11 2.28 5.11
CA ALA A 216 -18.30 2.32 3.65
C ALA A 216 -17.34 1.37 2.90
N LEU A 217 -16.16 1.08 3.44
CA LEU A 217 -15.21 0.13 2.87
C LEU A 217 -15.49 -1.33 3.21
N LEU A 218 -16.35 -1.59 4.19
CA LEU A 218 -16.61 -2.94 4.72
C LEU A 218 -17.00 -3.96 3.64
N PRO A 219 -17.90 -3.68 2.67
CA PRO A 219 -18.25 -4.64 1.63
C PRO A 219 -17.06 -5.03 0.74
N ILE A 220 -16.19 -4.06 0.41
CA ILE A 220 -14.98 -4.29 -0.38
C ILE A 220 -13.98 -5.13 0.44
N TRP A 221 -13.79 -4.77 1.70
CA TRP A 221 -12.92 -5.48 2.63
C TRP A 221 -13.34 -6.95 2.78
N LEU A 222 -14.64 -7.24 2.96
CA LEU A 222 -15.17 -8.61 3.03
C LEU A 222 -14.94 -9.38 1.73
N SER A 223 -15.14 -8.74 0.58
CA SER A 223 -14.90 -9.34 -0.73
C SER A 223 -13.42 -9.70 -0.93
N MET A 224 -12.50 -8.79 -0.59
CA MET A 224 -11.05 -9.04 -0.70
C MET A 224 -10.57 -10.10 0.30
N THR A 225 -11.17 -10.13 1.49
CA THR A 225 -10.90 -11.18 2.49
C THR A 225 -11.38 -12.54 2.01
N LEU A 226 -12.52 -12.62 1.35
CA LEU A 226 -13.00 -13.88 0.75
C LEU A 226 -12.03 -14.37 -0.34
N ILE A 227 -11.51 -13.48 -1.18
CA ILE A 227 -10.48 -13.83 -2.17
C ILE A 227 -9.22 -14.37 -1.47
N ALA A 228 -8.74 -13.70 -0.41
CA ALA A 228 -7.59 -14.16 0.37
C ALA A 228 -7.81 -15.55 0.99
N ILE A 229 -9.01 -15.80 1.51
CA ILE A 229 -9.43 -17.11 2.04
C ILE A 229 -9.39 -18.17 0.93
N CYS A 230 -9.96 -17.89 -0.24
CA CYS A 230 -9.96 -18.82 -1.38
C CYS A 230 -8.52 -19.13 -1.85
N ILE A 231 -7.66 -18.12 -1.99
CA ILE A 231 -6.25 -18.29 -2.36
C ILE A 231 -5.54 -19.16 -1.33
N THR A 232 -5.71 -18.86 -0.03
CA THR A 232 -5.06 -19.61 1.05
C THR A 232 -5.55 -21.06 1.11
N ALA A 233 -6.85 -21.30 0.93
CA ALA A 233 -7.44 -22.62 0.87
C ALA A 233 -6.89 -23.44 -0.32
N LEU A 234 -6.77 -22.79 -1.49
CA LEU A 234 -6.18 -23.41 -2.69
C LEU A 234 -4.70 -23.76 -2.46
N LEU A 235 -3.91 -22.85 -1.90
CA LEU A 235 -2.51 -23.10 -1.54
C LEU A 235 -2.40 -24.27 -0.55
N GLN A 236 -3.24 -24.28 0.46
CA GLN A 236 -3.29 -25.37 1.43
C GLN A 236 -3.61 -26.72 0.75
N TRP A 237 -4.61 -26.73 -0.12
CA TRP A 237 -4.99 -27.94 -0.87
C TRP A 237 -3.86 -28.45 -1.75
N CYS A 238 -3.18 -27.56 -2.50
CA CYS A 238 -2.05 -27.92 -3.36
C CYS A 238 -0.85 -28.45 -2.56
N THR A 239 -0.60 -27.92 -1.35
CA THR A 239 0.59 -28.26 -0.55
C THR A 239 0.35 -29.35 0.49
N SER A 240 -0.91 -29.62 0.86
CA SER A 240 -1.29 -30.56 1.92
C SER A 240 -0.75 -31.98 1.72
N ARG A 241 -0.52 -32.37 0.47
CA ARG A 241 0.00 -33.70 0.10
C ARG A 241 1.54 -33.81 0.22
N ARG A 242 2.27 -32.68 0.35
CA ARG A 242 3.73 -32.67 0.20
C ARG A 242 4.49 -32.28 1.47
N GLN A 243 3.98 -31.36 2.29
CA GLN A 243 4.76 -30.84 3.40
C GLN A 243 3.89 -30.09 4.44
N SER A 244 4.20 -30.24 5.73
CA SER A 244 3.66 -29.36 6.78
C SER A 244 4.37 -27.99 6.73
N TRP A 245 3.62 -26.90 6.75
CA TRP A 245 4.20 -25.56 6.83
C TRP A 245 4.85 -25.34 8.20
N SER A 246 6.02 -24.70 8.20
CA SER A 246 6.62 -24.30 9.46
C SER A 246 5.76 -23.20 10.13
N PRO A 247 5.76 -23.10 11.46
CA PRO A 247 5.01 -22.03 12.14
C PRO A 247 5.41 -20.63 11.71
N TRP A 248 6.67 -20.42 11.36
CA TRP A 248 7.16 -19.12 10.87
C TRP A 248 6.66 -18.81 9.47
N PHE A 249 6.65 -19.80 8.57
CA PHE A 249 6.06 -19.62 7.24
C PHE A 249 4.55 -19.32 7.31
N ALA A 250 3.83 -19.99 8.23
CA ALA A 250 2.42 -19.72 8.48
C ALA A 250 2.17 -18.26 8.89
N ARG A 251 3.03 -17.70 9.76
CA ARG A 251 2.97 -16.28 10.14
C ARG A 251 3.25 -15.35 8.97
N VAL A 252 4.25 -15.66 8.14
CA VAL A 252 4.55 -14.87 6.93
C VAL A 252 3.39 -14.90 5.96
N LEU A 253 2.79 -16.06 5.71
CA LEU A 253 1.63 -16.20 4.83
C LEU A 253 0.43 -15.39 5.36
N MET A 254 0.19 -15.43 6.67
CA MET A 254 -0.86 -14.61 7.30
C MET A 254 -0.62 -13.12 7.07
N LEU A 255 0.59 -12.62 7.34
CA LEU A 255 0.97 -11.22 7.09
C LEU A 255 0.82 -10.83 5.61
N SER A 256 1.23 -11.73 4.70
CA SER A 256 1.08 -11.52 3.25
C SER A 256 -0.37 -11.39 2.83
N MET A 257 -1.25 -12.25 3.35
CA MET A 257 -2.68 -12.17 3.04
C MET A 257 -3.34 -10.93 3.64
N MET A 258 -2.94 -10.51 4.84
CA MET A 258 -3.42 -9.25 5.44
C MET A 258 -2.97 -8.04 4.62
N LEU A 259 -1.72 -8.03 4.13
CA LEU A 259 -1.22 -6.99 3.22
C LEU A 259 -2.03 -6.95 1.90
N PHE A 260 -2.34 -8.12 1.34
CA PHE A 260 -3.21 -8.21 0.16
C PHE A 260 -4.57 -7.59 0.42
N VAL A 261 -5.25 -7.99 1.50
CA VAL A 261 -6.58 -7.46 1.87
C VAL A 261 -6.52 -5.96 2.08
N LEU A 262 -5.51 -5.46 2.80
CA LEU A 262 -5.32 -4.03 3.03
C LEU A 262 -5.21 -3.26 1.71
N HIS A 263 -4.28 -3.64 0.84
CA HIS A 263 -4.03 -2.94 -0.42
C HIS A 263 -5.21 -3.08 -1.40
N ALA A 264 -5.71 -4.29 -1.61
CA ALA A 264 -6.80 -4.51 -2.55
C ALA A 264 -8.10 -3.80 -2.11
N THR A 265 -8.36 -3.70 -0.80
CA THR A 265 -9.51 -2.95 -0.27
C THR A 265 -9.36 -1.46 -0.52
N THR A 266 -8.24 -0.88 -0.12
CA THR A 266 -8.02 0.57 -0.19
C THR A 266 -7.92 1.08 -1.62
N LEU A 267 -7.22 0.37 -2.50
CA LEU A 267 -7.13 0.74 -3.93
C LEU A 267 -8.48 0.68 -4.64
N ASN A 268 -9.37 -0.21 -4.23
CA ASN A 268 -10.71 -0.33 -4.82
C ASN A 268 -11.77 0.51 -4.09
N ALA A 269 -11.36 1.35 -3.13
CA ALA A 269 -12.25 2.32 -2.53
C ALA A 269 -12.77 3.30 -3.58
N PRO A 270 -14.08 3.60 -3.64
CA PRO A 270 -14.65 4.52 -4.64
C PRO A 270 -14.04 5.93 -4.61
N ALA A 271 -13.63 6.40 -3.44
CA ALA A 271 -12.99 7.70 -3.26
C ALA A 271 -11.48 7.70 -3.57
N PHE A 272 -10.91 6.54 -3.89
CA PHE A 272 -9.49 6.45 -4.20
C PHE A 272 -9.19 7.11 -5.55
N VAL A 273 -8.31 8.12 -5.55
CA VAL A 273 -7.89 8.79 -6.78
C VAL A 273 -7.08 7.82 -7.64
N ASP A 274 -7.65 7.42 -8.78
CA ASP A 274 -7.15 6.32 -9.59
C ASP A 274 -6.71 6.72 -11.00
N ILE A 275 -6.33 7.98 -11.21
CA ILE A 275 -5.95 8.52 -12.52
C ILE A 275 -4.88 7.64 -13.18
N ASP A 276 -3.79 7.36 -12.46
CA ASP A 276 -2.70 6.53 -12.98
C ASP A 276 -3.12 5.07 -13.14
N HIS A 277 -3.93 4.53 -12.23
CA HIS A 277 -4.44 3.17 -12.34
C HIS A 277 -5.32 3.00 -13.59
N ARG A 278 -6.20 3.97 -13.90
CA ARG A 278 -7.00 3.98 -15.13
C ARG A 278 -6.13 4.16 -16.36
N ALA A 279 -5.12 5.01 -16.31
CA ALA A 279 -4.16 5.17 -17.40
C ALA A 279 -3.44 3.84 -17.70
N ARG A 280 -3.00 3.09 -16.68
CA ARG A 280 -2.38 1.77 -16.86
C ARG A 280 -3.37 0.76 -17.46
N ALA A 281 -4.63 0.74 -17.00
CA ALA A 281 -5.67 -0.10 -17.58
C ALA A 281 -5.90 0.21 -19.06
N ASN A 282 -5.99 1.50 -19.42
CA ASN A 282 -6.11 1.93 -20.80
C ASN A 282 -4.91 1.51 -21.66
N HIS A 283 -3.67 1.59 -21.14
CA HIS A 283 -2.49 1.12 -21.85
C HIS A 283 -2.59 -0.38 -22.17
N VAL A 284 -3.00 -1.20 -21.21
CA VAL A 284 -3.19 -2.65 -21.44
C VAL A 284 -4.26 -2.90 -22.50
N LEU A 285 -5.42 -2.23 -22.44
CA LEU A 285 -6.49 -2.36 -23.43
C LEU A 285 -6.06 -1.90 -24.83
N GLN A 286 -5.32 -0.79 -24.93
CA GLN A 286 -4.77 -0.32 -26.22
C GLN A 286 -3.75 -1.30 -26.81
N ILE A 287 -2.87 -1.87 -25.98
CA ILE A 287 -1.92 -2.90 -26.42
C ILE A 287 -2.66 -4.14 -26.93
N ALA A 288 -3.70 -4.60 -26.20
CA ALA A 288 -4.55 -5.71 -26.61
C ALA A 288 -5.29 -5.43 -27.94
N ALA A 289 -5.66 -4.18 -28.19
CA ALA A 289 -6.26 -3.72 -29.46
C ALA A 289 -5.26 -3.53 -30.61
N GLY A 290 -3.96 -3.87 -30.43
CA GLY A 290 -2.93 -3.75 -31.44
C GLY A 290 -2.21 -2.39 -31.50
N ASN A 291 -2.54 -1.44 -30.61
CA ASN A 291 -1.98 -0.08 -30.60
C ASN A 291 -0.68 0.04 -29.77
N ALA A 292 0.10 -1.01 -29.66
CA ALA A 292 1.31 -1.05 -28.82
C ALA A 292 2.32 0.04 -29.17
N ALA A 293 2.50 0.36 -30.46
CA ALA A 293 3.44 1.41 -30.91
C ALA A 293 3.03 2.80 -30.41
N ALA A 294 1.72 3.11 -30.42
CA ALA A 294 1.20 4.38 -29.92
C ALA A 294 1.38 4.52 -28.40
N VAL A 295 1.13 3.44 -27.65
CA VAL A 295 1.38 3.39 -26.21
C VAL A 295 2.87 3.57 -25.91
N GLN A 296 3.74 2.88 -26.66
CA GLN A 296 5.19 3.02 -26.55
C GLN A 296 5.65 4.45 -26.77
N ALA A 297 5.19 5.09 -27.84
CA ALA A 297 5.55 6.47 -28.15
C ALA A 297 5.09 7.44 -27.05
N LYS A 298 3.87 7.26 -26.51
CA LYS A 298 3.35 8.06 -25.41
C LYS A 298 4.19 7.92 -24.15
N LEU A 299 4.51 6.70 -23.72
CA LEU A 299 5.31 6.43 -22.52
C LEU A 299 6.76 6.93 -22.67
N SER A 300 7.36 6.79 -23.86
CA SER A 300 8.72 7.25 -24.12
C SER A 300 8.85 8.77 -24.13
N ASN A 301 7.78 9.49 -24.45
CA ASN A 301 7.76 10.96 -24.48
C ASN A 301 7.30 11.59 -23.15
N GLN A 302 7.00 10.79 -22.14
CA GLN A 302 6.66 11.34 -20.83
C GLN A 302 7.89 11.92 -20.13
N TYR A 303 7.77 13.17 -19.69
CA TYR A 303 8.84 13.93 -19.02
C TYR A 303 9.08 13.51 -17.55
N GLU A 304 8.89 12.27 -17.17
CA GLU A 304 9.11 11.83 -15.77
C GLU A 304 10.52 12.20 -15.25
N TRP A 305 11.49 12.36 -16.15
CA TRP A 305 12.90 12.60 -15.80
C TRP A 305 13.42 13.96 -16.30
N GLY A 306 12.58 14.76 -16.93
CA GLY A 306 13.03 15.97 -17.64
C GLY A 306 13.97 15.67 -18.82
N ILE A 307 13.94 14.47 -19.35
CA ILE A 307 14.65 13.99 -20.53
C ILE A 307 13.63 13.82 -21.64
N SER A 308 13.94 14.23 -22.86
CA SER A 308 13.02 14.22 -24.00
C SER A 308 12.62 12.81 -24.48
N SER A 309 13.31 11.77 -24.05
CA SER A 309 12.99 10.37 -24.40
C SER A 309 13.42 9.43 -23.28
N VAL A 310 12.47 8.65 -22.77
CA VAL A 310 12.71 7.61 -21.75
C VAL A 310 12.43 6.24 -22.37
N PRO A 311 13.35 5.28 -22.32
CA PRO A 311 13.17 3.97 -22.91
C PRO A 311 12.23 3.07 -22.08
N TYR A 312 10.94 3.41 -22.06
CA TYR A 312 9.93 2.62 -21.37
C TYR A 312 9.58 1.35 -22.15
N SER A 313 9.89 0.19 -21.59
CA SER A 313 9.45 -1.10 -22.15
C SER A 313 7.99 -1.40 -21.80
N LEU A 314 7.27 -2.02 -22.74
CA LEU A 314 5.89 -2.45 -22.54
C LEU A 314 5.77 -3.81 -21.84
N LEU A 315 6.88 -4.49 -21.49
CA LEU A 315 6.84 -5.86 -20.99
C LEU A 315 5.94 -6.02 -19.76
N SER A 316 5.99 -5.05 -18.83
CA SER A 316 5.11 -5.06 -17.65
C SER A 316 3.62 -5.04 -17.98
N TYR A 317 3.23 -4.43 -19.10
CA TYR A 317 1.83 -4.37 -19.54
C TYR A 317 1.42 -5.64 -20.28
N TYR A 318 2.35 -6.27 -21.03
CA TYR A 318 2.08 -7.52 -21.74
C TYR A 318 1.67 -8.65 -20.80
N PHE A 319 2.11 -8.68 -19.55
CA PHE A 319 1.66 -9.66 -18.56
C PHE A 319 0.15 -9.61 -18.31
N PHE A 320 -0.48 -8.45 -18.54
CA PHE A 320 -1.90 -8.24 -18.27
C PHE A 320 -2.77 -8.27 -19.53
N VAL A 321 -2.19 -8.32 -20.73
CA VAL A 321 -2.95 -8.40 -22.00
C VAL A 321 -3.95 -9.56 -22.02
N PRO A 322 -3.64 -10.77 -21.51
CA PRO A 322 -4.62 -11.85 -21.45
C PRO A 322 -5.88 -11.51 -20.64
N LEU A 323 -5.80 -10.60 -19.65
CA LEU A 323 -6.97 -10.14 -18.90
C LEU A 323 -7.89 -9.23 -19.73
N ALA A 324 -7.34 -8.52 -20.71
CA ALA A 324 -8.11 -7.60 -21.57
C ALA A 324 -9.15 -8.34 -22.44
N THR A 325 -8.92 -9.60 -22.76
CA THR A 325 -9.88 -10.44 -23.49
C THR A 325 -11.10 -10.78 -22.64
N LEU A 326 -10.95 -10.83 -21.31
CA LEU A 326 -12.02 -11.13 -20.36
C LEU A 326 -12.68 -9.87 -19.81
N LEU A 327 -11.95 -8.76 -19.78
CA LEU A 327 -12.31 -7.51 -19.10
C LEU A 327 -12.13 -6.31 -20.04
N PRO A 328 -13.04 -6.13 -21.02
CA PRO A 328 -12.84 -5.14 -22.10
C PRO A 328 -13.11 -3.69 -21.67
N SER A 329 -13.71 -3.44 -20.51
CA SER A 329 -13.95 -2.06 -20.04
C SER A 329 -12.80 -1.53 -19.20
N THR A 330 -12.52 -0.23 -19.31
CA THR A 330 -11.49 0.43 -18.48
C THR A 330 -11.75 0.25 -16.98
N LEU A 331 -13.01 0.32 -16.54
CA LEU A 331 -13.35 0.17 -15.13
C LEU A 331 -13.05 -1.24 -14.63
N SER A 332 -13.55 -2.28 -15.31
CA SER A 332 -13.31 -3.67 -14.90
C SER A 332 -11.82 -4.02 -14.96
N MET A 333 -11.11 -3.53 -15.98
CA MET A 333 -9.67 -3.73 -16.10
C MET A 333 -8.89 -3.03 -14.97
N THR A 334 -9.29 -1.82 -14.59
CA THR A 334 -8.67 -1.08 -13.46
C THR A 334 -8.84 -1.86 -12.16
N ILE A 335 -10.04 -2.35 -11.86
CA ILE A 335 -10.31 -3.16 -10.65
C ILE A 335 -9.45 -4.42 -10.65
N ALA A 336 -9.42 -5.16 -11.76
CA ALA A 336 -8.62 -6.38 -11.87
C ALA A 336 -7.12 -6.11 -11.68
N LEU A 337 -6.58 -5.08 -12.31
CA LEU A 337 -5.17 -4.69 -12.14
C LEU A 337 -4.84 -4.34 -10.70
N LYS A 338 -5.69 -3.58 -10.01
CA LYS A 338 -5.53 -3.25 -8.59
C LYS A 338 -5.47 -4.51 -7.72
N ILE A 339 -6.33 -5.49 -7.98
CA ILE A 339 -6.33 -6.78 -7.27
C ILE A 339 -5.05 -7.58 -7.57
N VAL A 340 -4.68 -7.72 -8.84
CA VAL A 340 -3.52 -8.53 -9.24
C VAL A 340 -2.23 -7.90 -8.74
N ILE A 341 -2.05 -6.58 -8.84
CA ILE A 341 -0.85 -5.92 -8.34
C ILE A 341 -0.75 -5.99 -6.80
N SER A 342 -1.87 -5.93 -6.09
CA SER A 342 -1.92 -6.14 -4.64
C SER A 342 -1.49 -7.57 -4.28
N LEU A 343 -1.89 -8.56 -5.07
CA LEU A 343 -1.47 -9.94 -4.88
C LEU A 343 0.04 -10.13 -5.16
N ILE A 344 0.56 -9.55 -6.25
CA ILE A 344 2.00 -9.58 -6.57
C ILE A 344 2.79 -9.00 -5.39
N ASN A 345 2.41 -7.82 -4.90
CA ASN A 345 3.07 -7.20 -3.75
C ASN A 345 2.99 -8.07 -2.48
N ALA A 346 1.84 -8.65 -2.21
CA ALA A 346 1.65 -9.52 -1.06
C ALA A 346 2.52 -10.79 -1.08
N THR A 347 3.01 -11.21 -2.25
CA THR A 347 3.97 -12.32 -2.33
C THR A 347 5.41 -11.91 -2.03
N ILE A 348 5.76 -10.61 -2.03
CA ILE A 348 7.11 -10.13 -1.71
C ILE A 348 7.59 -10.56 -0.31
N PRO A 349 6.81 -10.44 0.78
CA PRO A 349 7.18 -10.98 2.08
C PRO A 349 7.53 -12.47 2.05
N ILE A 350 6.81 -13.27 1.24
CA ILE A 350 7.08 -14.71 1.07
C ILE A 350 8.42 -14.93 0.36
N LEU A 351 8.70 -14.15 -0.69
CA LEU A 351 9.99 -14.22 -1.40
C LEU A 351 11.16 -13.80 -0.49
N LEU A 352 11.00 -12.75 0.32
CA LEU A 352 12.01 -12.32 1.28
C LEU A 352 12.26 -13.40 2.35
N TYR A 353 11.21 -14.02 2.87
CA TYR A 353 11.37 -15.16 3.77
C TYR A 353 12.14 -16.30 3.10
N GLY A 354 11.77 -16.67 1.87
CA GLY A 354 12.46 -17.70 1.10
C GLY A 354 13.93 -17.34 0.85
N LEU A 355 14.21 -16.09 0.51
CA LEU A 355 15.56 -15.58 0.32
C LEU A 355 16.41 -15.73 1.60
N MET A 356 15.87 -15.32 2.74
CA MET A 356 16.56 -15.41 4.04
C MET A 356 16.87 -16.86 4.42
N ILE A 357 15.92 -17.78 4.23
CA ILE A 357 16.13 -19.21 4.51
C ILE A 357 17.19 -19.80 3.56
N ASN A 358 17.12 -19.45 2.27
CA ASN A 358 18.11 -19.91 1.30
C ASN A 358 19.49 -19.26 1.50
N ALA A 359 19.57 -18.09 2.10
CA ALA A 359 20.82 -17.47 2.52
C ALA A 359 21.41 -18.07 3.82
N GLY A 360 20.72 -19.03 4.47
CA GLY A 360 21.20 -19.70 5.67
C GLY A 360 20.87 -18.98 6.98
N HIS A 361 19.95 -18.00 6.95
CA HIS A 361 19.45 -17.34 8.15
C HIS A 361 18.36 -18.10 8.86
N SER A 362 18.07 -17.75 10.12
CA SER A 362 17.01 -18.35 10.90
C SER A 362 15.62 -18.06 10.33
N GLN A 363 14.66 -18.95 10.53
CA GLN A 363 13.27 -18.75 10.14
C GLN A 363 12.68 -17.47 10.78
N ARG A 364 13.12 -17.14 12.00
CA ARG A 364 12.73 -15.92 12.71
C ARG A 364 13.27 -14.67 12.01
N ALA A 365 14.54 -14.68 11.58
CA ALA A 365 15.10 -13.59 10.79
C ALA A 365 14.35 -13.39 9.47
N GLY A 366 13.97 -14.48 8.79
CA GLY A 366 13.12 -14.43 7.61
C GLY A 366 11.74 -13.82 7.87
N PHE A 367 11.09 -14.18 8.98
CA PHE A 367 9.83 -13.57 9.42
C PHE A 367 10.00 -12.07 9.72
N LEU A 368 11.06 -11.68 10.43
CA LEU A 368 11.35 -10.27 10.72
C LEU A 368 11.58 -9.45 9.46
N ALA A 369 12.29 -9.99 8.44
CA ALA A 369 12.46 -9.32 7.15
C ALA A 369 11.12 -9.11 6.44
N SER A 370 10.23 -10.11 6.45
CA SER A 370 8.88 -10.01 5.90
C SER A 370 8.03 -8.97 6.64
N ALA A 371 8.10 -8.95 7.97
CA ALA A 371 7.36 -8.01 8.80
C ALA A 371 7.87 -6.57 8.63
N LEU A 372 9.19 -6.37 8.56
CA LEU A 372 9.79 -5.06 8.29
C LEU A 372 9.43 -4.55 6.91
N TYR A 373 9.39 -5.39 5.87
CA TYR A 373 8.91 -4.98 4.56
C TYR A 373 7.53 -4.34 4.63
N ILE A 374 6.59 -4.95 5.38
CA ILE A 374 5.23 -4.41 5.58
C ILE A 374 5.26 -3.11 6.39
N GLY A 375 6.17 -3.00 7.35
CA GLY A 375 6.34 -1.82 8.20
C GLY A 375 7.07 -0.64 7.53
N LEU A 376 7.55 -0.76 6.28
CA LEU A 376 8.21 0.32 5.56
C LEU A 376 7.20 1.16 4.77
N PRO A 377 7.02 2.48 5.06
CA PRO A 377 6.05 3.33 4.35
C PRO A 377 6.25 3.38 2.84
N VAL A 378 7.48 3.32 2.36
CA VAL A 378 7.82 3.41 0.94
C VAL A 378 7.14 2.33 0.09
N GLN A 379 6.90 1.14 0.65
CA GLN A 379 6.21 0.08 -0.10
C GLN A 379 4.73 0.42 -0.37
N HIS A 380 4.09 1.26 0.45
CA HIS A 380 2.72 1.72 0.23
C HIS A 380 2.63 2.89 -0.76
N ILE A 381 3.63 3.78 -0.79
CA ILE A 381 3.63 5.00 -1.60
C ILE A 381 3.46 4.68 -3.09
N TYR A 382 4.22 3.69 -3.60
CA TYR A 382 4.18 3.33 -5.02
C TYR A 382 2.88 2.62 -5.45
N PHE A 383 2.14 2.10 -4.49
CA PHE A 383 0.77 1.63 -4.72
C PHE A 383 -0.18 2.78 -5.02
N HIS A 384 -0.10 3.85 -4.24
CA HIS A 384 -0.91 5.04 -4.44
C HIS A 384 -0.72 5.62 -5.86
N ASP A 385 0.53 5.68 -6.31
CA ASP A 385 0.91 6.32 -7.57
C ASP A 385 0.71 5.39 -8.80
N GLY A 386 0.08 4.21 -8.64
CA GLY A 386 -0.14 3.28 -9.76
C GLY A 386 1.14 2.83 -10.49
N SER A 387 2.27 2.79 -9.77
CA SER A 387 3.59 2.49 -10.33
C SER A 387 3.80 0.98 -10.57
N TYR A 388 2.92 0.35 -11.35
CA TYR A 388 2.93 -1.09 -11.59
C TYR A 388 4.27 -1.65 -12.10
N PRO A 389 4.95 -1.03 -13.09
CA PRO A 389 6.25 -1.54 -13.54
C PRO A 389 7.29 -1.56 -12.42
N THR A 390 7.24 -0.58 -11.50
CA THR A 390 8.14 -0.50 -10.34
C THR A 390 7.93 -1.67 -9.37
N ILE A 391 6.65 -1.97 -9.06
CA ILE A 391 6.27 -3.05 -8.14
C ILE A 391 6.64 -4.42 -8.71
N ILE A 392 6.32 -4.65 -9.99
CA ILE A 392 6.64 -5.89 -10.69
C ILE A 392 8.16 -6.05 -10.82
N GLY A 393 8.86 -4.95 -11.09
CA GLY A 393 10.31 -4.93 -11.17
C GLY A 393 11.00 -5.33 -9.86
N LEU A 394 10.56 -4.79 -8.73
CA LEU A 394 11.05 -5.21 -7.41
C LEU A 394 10.77 -6.70 -7.15
N TRP A 395 9.57 -7.16 -7.50
CA TRP A 395 9.19 -8.57 -7.37
C TRP A 395 10.15 -9.49 -8.14
N PHE A 396 10.42 -9.19 -9.42
CA PHE A 396 11.39 -9.96 -10.23
C PHE A 396 12.81 -9.85 -9.68
N THR A 397 13.20 -8.69 -9.14
CA THR A 397 14.52 -8.50 -8.50
C THR A 397 14.68 -9.45 -7.32
N ILE A 398 13.73 -9.49 -6.40
CA ILE A 398 13.79 -10.37 -5.22
C ILE A 398 13.73 -11.84 -5.62
N LEU A 399 12.90 -12.19 -6.61
CA LEU A 399 12.85 -13.53 -7.17
C LEU A 399 14.21 -13.93 -7.77
N THR A 400 14.85 -13.04 -8.51
CA THR A 400 16.19 -13.25 -9.06
C THR A 400 17.21 -13.55 -7.96
N LEU A 401 17.23 -12.74 -6.90
CA LEU A 401 18.11 -12.97 -5.75
C LEU A 401 17.85 -14.32 -5.08
N LEU A 402 16.60 -14.68 -4.89
CA LEU A 402 16.21 -15.97 -4.34
C LEU A 402 16.72 -17.14 -5.20
N VAL A 403 16.51 -17.06 -6.51
CA VAL A 403 16.93 -18.11 -7.45
C VAL A 403 18.45 -18.22 -7.51
N ILE A 404 19.19 -17.12 -7.48
CA ILE A 404 20.67 -17.14 -7.37
C ILE A 404 21.10 -17.92 -6.11
N HIS A 405 20.49 -17.64 -4.94
CA HIS A 405 20.82 -18.36 -3.70
C HIS A 405 20.45 -19.84 -3.75
N MET A 406 19.36 -20.21 -4.43
CA MET A 406 18.99 -21.62 -4.62
C MET A 406 20.03 -22.38 -5.45
N PHE A 407 20.52 -21.77 -6.53
CA PHE A 407 21.56 -22.42 -7.37
C PHE A 407 22.93 -22.41 -6.71
N GLU A 408 23.24 -21.42 -5.90
CA GLU A 408 24.52 -21.35 -5.18
C GLU A 408 24.71 -22.47 -4.14
N ARG A 409 23.62 -23.02 -3.63
CA ARG A 409 23.65 -24.20 -2.73
C ARG A 409 23.96 -25.51 -3.46
N GLN A 410 23.84 -25.53 -4.77
CA GLN A 410 24.14 -26.72 -5.57
C GLN A 410 25.65 -26.72 -5.94
N PRO A 411 26.29 -27.88 -6.10
CA PRO A 411 27.69 -27.96 -6.48
C PRO A 411 27.88 -27.52 -7.94
N GLY A 412 27.90 -26.23 -8.15
CA GLY A 412 28.00 -25.58 -9.46
C GLY A 412 26.63 -25.28 -10.08
N TRP A 413 26.57 -24.16 -10.84
CA TRP A 413 25.36 -23.85 -11.62
C TRP A 413 25.26 -24.80 -12.80
N SER A 414 24.12 -25.45 -12.94
CA SER A 414 23.79 -26.16 -14.17
C SER A 414 23.56 -25.15 -15.30
N TRP A 415 23.64 -25.61 -16.55
CA TRP A 415 23.26 -24.84 -17.74
C TRP A 415 21.84 -24.25 -17.61
N ILE A 416 20.91 -25.04 -17.07
CA ILE A 416 19.53 -24.59 -16.79
C ILE A 416 19.54 -23.46 -15.76
N GLY A 417 20.35 -23.55 -14.71
CA GLY A 417 20.48 -22.50 -13.70
C GLY A 417 20.99 -21.20 -14.31
N PHE A 418 22.02 -21.26 -15.16
CA PHE A 418 22.54 -20.10 -15.85
C PHE A 418 21.48 -19.44 -16.73
N LEU A 419 20.77 -20.20 -17.55
CA LEU A 419 19.69 -19.69 -18.41
C LEU A 419 18.55 -19.09 -17.59
N THR A 420 18.12 -19.75 -16.50
CA THR A 420 17.03 -19.28 -15.66
C THR A 420 17.37 -17.93 -15.04
N VAL A 421 18.57 -17.79 -14.46
CA VAL A 421 19.00 -16.52 -13.86
C VAL A 421 19.16 -15.42 -14.92
N THR A 422 19.73 -15.76 -16.11
CA THR A 422 19.83 -14.84 -17.24
C THR A 422 18.43 -14.34 -17.65
N ALA A 423 17.48 -15.25 -17.85
CA ALA A 423 16.12 -14.90 -18.24
C ALA A 423 15.42 -14.00 -17.19
N LEU A 424 15.60 -14.30 -15.90
CA LEU A 424 15.05 -13.47 -14.82
C LEU A 424 15.67 -12.07 -14.79
N ILE A 425 17.00 -11.95 -14.97
CA ILE A 425 17.66 -10.64 -15.02
C ILE A 425 17.19 -9.87 -16.25
N VAL A 426 17.15 -10.48 -17.44
CA VAL A 426 16.64 -9.83 -18.67
C VAL A 426 15.21 -9.35 -18.46
N THR A 427 14.33 -10.18 -17.90
CA THR A 427 12.96 -9.80 -17.59
C THR A 427 12.93 -8.62 -16.63
N THR A 428 13.74 -8.65 -15.57
CA THR A 428 13.85 -7.56 -14.59
C THR A 428 14.27 -6.25 -15.26
N LEU A 429 15.29 -6.29 -16.11
CA LEU A 429 15.77 -5.13 -16.86
C LEU A 429 14.70 -4.56 -17.80
N LEU A 430 13.92 -5.43 -18.44
CA LEU A 430 12.88 -5.01 -19.40
C LEU A 430 11.57 -4.59 -18.75
N VAL A 431 11.26 -5.03 -17.51
CA VAL A 431 10.02 -4.66 -16.83
C VAL A 431 10.00 -3.19 -16.43
N TYR A 432 11.14 -2.66 -16.01
CA TYR A 432 11.23 -1.26 -15.58
C TYR A 432 12.61 -0.67 -15.88
N VAL A 433 12.63 0.49 -16.53
CA VAL A 433 13.84 1.13 -17.07
C VAL A 433 14.94 1.37 -16.04
N MET A 434 14.60 1.71 -14.78
CA MET A 434 15.59 1.97 -13.72
C MET A 434 16.43 0.74 -13.38
N HIS A 435 15.92 -0.45 -13.65
CA HIS A 435 16.64 -1.68 -13.36
C HIS A 435 17.88 -1.84 -14.22
N ILE A 436 17.95 -1.16 -15.40
CA ILE A 436 19.16 -1.18 -16.23
C ILE A 436 20.37 -0.56 -15.51
N ALA A 437 20.12 0.34 -14.54
CA ALA A 437 21.17 0.90 -13.70
C ALA A 437 21.29 0.14 -12.38
N PHE A 438 20.18 -0.13 -11.70
CA PHE A 438 20.19 -0.62 -10.32
C PHE A 438 20.62 -2.09 -10.19
N VAL A 439 20.11 -2.97 -11.04
CA VAL A 439 20.46 -4.40 -10.98
C VAL A 439 21.93 -4.66 -11.30
N PRO A 440 22.52 -4.07 -12.34
CA PRO A 440 23.95 -4.20 -12.59
C PRO A 440 24.83 -3.62 -11.48
N VAL A 441 24.43 -2.51 -10.84
CA VAL A 441 25.18 -1.96 -9.70
C VAL A 441 25.19 -2.96 -8.55
N VAL A 442 24.01 -3.47 -8.14
CA VAL A 442 23.91 -4.42 -7.02
C VAL A 442 24.70 -5.71 -7.31
N LEU A 443 24.46 -6.33 -8.43
CA LEU A 443 25.10 -7.61 -8.79
C LEU A 443 26.56 -7.43 -9.21
N GLY A 444 26.92 -6.31 -9.83
CA GLY A 444 28.31 -5.95 -10.15
C GLY A 444 29.17 -5.75 -8.90
N VAL A 445 28.68 -4.94 -7.95
CA VAL A 445 29.36 -4.76 -6.65
C VAL A 445 29.43 -6.08 -5.89
N ALA A 446 28.34 -6.87 -5.88
CA ALA A 446 28.36 -8.19 -5.28
C ALA A 446 29.41 -9.11 -5.92
N SER A 447 29.56 -9.06 -7.24
CA SER A 447 30.57 -9.83 -7.97
C SER A 447 31.98 -9.38 -7.62
N LEU A 448 32.24 -8.07 -7.50
CA LEU A 448 33.55 -7.54 -7.11
C LEU A 448 33.93 -7.97 -5.68
N ILE A 449 32.99 -7.87 -4.73
CA ILE A 449 33.21 -8.32 -3.35
C ILE A 449 33.46 -9.83 -3.31
N ALA A 450 32.67 -10.62 -4.05
CA ALA A 450 32.85 -12.07 -4.14
C ALA A 450 34.21 -12.43 -4.78
N TYR A 451 34.68 -11.67 -5.76
CA TYR A 451 36.01 -11.87 -6.38
C TYR A 451 37.17 -11.69 -5.40
N ALA A 452 37.06 -10.72 -4.48
CA ALA A 452 38.05 -10.48 -3.45
C ALA A 452 38.23 -11.67 -2.49
N HIS A 453 37.21 -12.55 -2.39
CA HIS A 453 37.29 -13.73 -1.52
C HIS A 453 37.54 -15.00 -2.33
N PRO A 454 38.70 -15.71 -2.13
CA PRO A 454 39.08 -16.87 -2.93
C PRO A 454 37.97 -17.94 -3.04
N ALA A 455 37.28 -18.23 -1.95
CA ALA A 455 36.21 -19.23 -1.91
C ALA A 455 34.99 -18.86 -2.77
N LEU A 456 34.77 -17.57 -3.03
CA LEU A 456 33.61 -17.08 -3.81
C LEU A 456 33.97 -16.68 -5.24
N ARG A 457 35.23 -16.77 -5.66
CA ARG A 457 35.65 -16.43 -7.03
C ARG A 457 34.88 -17.16 -8.13
N PRO A 458 34.60 -18.47 -8.02
CA PRO A 458 33.79 -19.15 -9.06
C PRO A 458 32.39 -18.55 -9.20
N THR A 459 31.76 -18.16 -8.08
CA THR A 459 30.47 -17.49 -8.06
C THR A 459 30.55 -16.10 -8.67
N SER A 460 31.62 -15.35 -8.36
CA SER A 460 31.87 -14.03 -8.96
C SER A 460 31.92 -14.10 -10.48
N TYR A 461 32.67 -15.03 -11.07
CA TYR A 461 32.73 -15.19 -12.52
C TYR A 461 31.36 -15.51 -13.13
N ARG A 462 30.56 -16.37 -12.47
CA ARG A 462 29.21 -16.72 -12.93
C ARG A 462 28.29 -15.51 -12.90
N LEU A 463 28.33 -14.73 -11.82
CA LEU A 463 27.53 -13.50 -11.69
C LEU A 463 27.93 -12.46 -12.75
N PHE A 464 29.22 -12.22 -12.96
CA PHE A 464 29.68 -11.32 -14.03
C PHE A 464 29.19 -11.79 -15.41
N SER A 465 29.33 -13.09 -15.70
CA SER A 465 28.89 -13.64 -16.97
C SER A 465 27.38 -13.51 -17.18
N VAL A 466 26.58 -13.86 -16.16
CA VAL A 466 25.11 -13.76 -16.24
C VAL A 466 24.66 -12.31 -16.40
N VAL A 467 25.22 -11.39 -15.62
CA VAL A 467 24.89 -9.95 -15.70
C VAL A 467 25.29 -9.39 -17.06
N GLY A 468 26.52 -9.67 -17.51
CA GLY A 468 27.02 -9.20 -18.81
C GLY A 468 26.16 -9.71 -19.97
N VAL A 469 25.87 -11.02 -20.01
CA VAL A 469 25.01 -11.62 -21.04
C VAL A 469 23.60 -11.03 -20.98
N SER A 470 23.04 -10.84 -19.78
CA SER A 470 21.70 -10.26 -19.62
C SER A 470 21.62 -8.82 -20.12
N ILE A 471 22.63 -7.99 -19.84
CA ILE A 471 22.71 -6.61 -20.34
C ILE A 471 22.78 -6.62 -21.88
N ILE A 472 23.66 -7.45 -22.46
CA ILE A 472 23.77 -7.56 -23.93
C ILE A 472 22.42 -7.95 -24.53
N ILE A 473 21.75 -8.97 -23.99
CA ILE A 473 20.44 -9.41 -24.47
C ILE A 473 19.41 -8.26 -24.34
N ALA A 474 19.34 -7.58 -23.21
CA ALA A 474 18.40 -6.48 -23.01
C ALA A 474 18.65 -5.30 -23.97
N ILE A 475 19.93 -5.00 -24.25
CA ILE A 475 20.32 -3.99 -25.25
C ILE A 475 19.89 -4.43 -26.66
N LEU A 476 20.18 -5.65 -27.03
CA LEU A 476 19.82 -6.16 -28.37
C LEU A 476 18.31 -6.25 -28.57
N LEU A 477 17.56 -6.66 -27.54
CA LEU A 477 16.11 -6.80 -27.61
C LEU A 477 15.38 -5.45 -27.62
N TYR A 478 15.88 -4.46 -26.89
CA TYR A 478 15.10 -3.24 -26.66
C TYR A 478 15.92 -1.96 -26.52
N TYR A 479 16.91 -1.90 -25.62
CA TYR A 479 17.55 -0.63 -25.24
C TYR A 479 18.51 -0.07 -26.30
N GLY A 480 19.00 -0.86 -27.23
CA GLY A 480 19.99 -0.44 -28.21
C GLY A 480 19.59 0.81 -29.00
N GLN A 481 18.31 0.92 -29.38
CA GLN A 481 17.76 2.06 -30.09
C GLN A 481 17.71 3.36 -29.26
N PHE A 482 17.76 3.27 -27.93
CA PHE A 482 17.65 4.40 -27.02
C PHE A 482 19.00 4.88 -26.46
N ILE A 483 20.11 4.16 -26.67
CA ILE A 483 21.40 4.50 -26.07
C ILE A 483 21.84 5.90 -26.51
N LEU A 484 21.90 6.17 -27.80
CA LEU A 484 22.36 7.45 -28.33
C LEU A 484 21.45 8.62 -27.91
N PRO A 485 20.12 8.55 -28.09
CA PRO A 485 19.22 9.59 -27.62
C PRO A 485 19.32 9.87 -26.09
N THR A 486 19.45 8.81 -25.28
CA THR A 486 19.56 8.96 -23.82
C THR A 486 20.88 9.60 -23.42
N VAL A 487 22.00 9.18 -24.01
CA VAL A 487 23.32 9.77 -23.75
C VAL A 487 23.35 11.24 -24.15
N SER A 488 22.85 11.57 -25.35
CA SER A 488 22.73 12.96 -25.79
C SER A 488 21.92 13.82 -24.81
N ALA A 489 20.73 13.34 -24.43
CA ALA A 489 19.86 14.06 -23.49
C ALA A 489 20.50 14.29 -22.10
N VAL A 490 21.28 13.32 -21.60
CA VAL A 490 22.02 13.44 -20.34
C VAL A 490 23.14 14.49 -20.47
N ILE A 491 23.89 14.46 -21.57
CA ILE A 491 24.96 15.43 -21.85
C ILE A 491 24.38 16.84 -21.95
N ASP A 492 23.31 17.02 -22.72
CA ASP A 492 22.63 18.32 -22.89
C ASP A 492 22.14 18.88 -21.54
N ARG A 493 21.60 18.02 -20.69
CA ARG A 493 21.16 18.43 -19.35
C ARG A 493 22.31 18.81 -18.42
N LEU A 494 23.40 18.09 -18.46
CA LEU A 494 24.62 18.44 -17.71
C LEU A 494 25.17 19.80 -18.17
N GLN A 495 25.22 20.04 -19.48
CA GLN A 495 25.65 21.32 -20.07
C GLN A 495 24.70 22.47 -19.74
N ALA A 496 23.38 22.24 -19.79
CA ALA A 496 22.39 23.23 -19.42
C ALA A 496 22.52 23.66 -17.95
N ARG A 497 22.78 22.75 -17.04
CA ARG A 497 22.99 23.06 -15.61
C ARG A 497 24.25 23.89 -15.36
N THR A 498 25.30 23.69 -16.11
CA THR A 498 26.52 24.50 -16.00
C THR A 498 26.32 25.92 -16.50
N ARG A 499 25.30 26.17 -17.37
CA ARG A 499 24.96 27.50 -17.92
C ARG A 499 23.97 28.29 -17.07
N VAL A 500 23.08 27.59 -16.34
CA VAL A 500 22.16 28.24 -15.39
C VAL A 500 22.88 28.39 -14.08
N GLY A 501 23.41 29.57 -13.81
CA GLY A 501 24.13 29.86 -12.56
C GLY A 501 23.33 29.44 -11.33
N HIS A 502 24.05 28.98 -10.33
CA HIS A 502 23.58 28.43 -9.06
C HIS A 502 22.77 29.42 -8.19
N ASP A 503 21.63 29.92 -8.64
CA ASP A 503 20.79 30.80 -7.83
C ASP A 503 19.81 30.05 -6.92
N SER A 504 19.68 28.74 -7.08
CA SER A 504 19.04 27.90 -6.08
C SER A 504 20.12 27.16 -5.27
N LEU A 505 20.42 27.65 -4.08
CA LEU A 505 21.19 26.88 -3.09
C LEU A 505 20.59 25.47 -2.99
N PRO A 506 21.41 24.39 -3.16
CA PRO A 506 20.92 23.05 -2.91
C PRO A 506 20.36 23.03 -1.50
N SER A 507 19.13 22.53 -1.33
CA SER A 507 18.58 22.26 0.00
C SER A 507 19.66 21.50 0.79
N PRO A 508 19.90 21.85 2.07
CA PRO A 508 21.01 21.28 2.81
C PRO A 508 20.90 19.76 2.74
N LEU A 509 21.89 19.10 2.15
CA LEU A 509 21.95 17.64 1.89
C LEU A 509 21.46 16.79 3.06
N VAL A 510 21.79 17.22 4.28
CA VAL A 510 21.42 16.51 5.51
C VAL A 510 19.92 16.67 5.81
N GLY A 511 19.35 17.85 5.60
CA GLY A 511 17.93 18.10 5.87
C GLY A 511 17.04 17.31 4.91
N SER A 512 17.33 17.37 3.61
CA SER A 512 16.57 16.61 2.61
C SER A 512 16.72 15.09 2.78
N PHE A 513 17.90 14.60 3.16
CA PHE A 513 18.12 13.18 3.45
C PHE A 513 17.31 12.72 4.66
N LEU A 514 17.32 13.46 5.77
CA LEU A 514 16.54 13.10 6.97
C LEU A 514 15.04 13.13 6.71
N GLU A 515 14.56 14.09 5.93
CA GLU A 515 13.16 14.16 5.51
C GLU A 515 12.77 12.95 4.65
N GLN A 516 13.61 12.57 3.69
CA GLN A 516 13.39 11.38 2.88
C GLN A 516 13.41 10.10 3.72
N VAL A 517 14.39 9.95 4.64
CA VAL A 517 14.45 8.81 5.57
C VAL A 517 13.17 8.74 6.39
N TRP A 518 12.74 9.86 6.97
CA TRP A 518 11.52 9.90 7.76
C TRP A 518 10.28 9.54 6.95
N GLY A 519 10.12 10.11 5.77
CA GLY A 519 8.95 9.89 4.92
C GLY A 519 8.85 8.48 4.33
N HIS A 520 9.99 7.86 3.99
CA HIS A 520 10.01 6.62 3.20
C HIS A 520 10.33 5.35 4.01
N THR A 521 11.20 5.46 5.00
CA THR A 521 11.72 4.26 5.69
C THR A 521 11.57 4.32 7.19
N ARG A 522 11.35 5.47 7.77
CA ARG A 522 11.55 5.77 9.19
C ARG A 522 13.02 5.57 9.61
N LEU A 523 13.38 6.14 10.76
CA LEU A 523 14.78 6.16 11.20
C LEU A 523 15.31 4.78 11.56
N LEU A 524 14.49 3.94 12.21
CA LEU A 524 14.93 2.68 12.79
C LEU A 524 15.54 1.69 11.77
N PRO A 525 14.93 1.40 10.60
CA PRO A 525 15.54 0.53 9.62
C PRO A 525 16.90 1.04 9.11
N VAL A 526 17.04 2.35 8.92
CA VAL A 526 18.30 2.94 8.44
C VAL A 526 19.41 2.84 9.48
N VAL A 527 19.11 3.06 10.76
CA VAL A 527 20.07 2.93 11.88
C VAL A 527 20.50 1.47 12.07
N LEU A 528 19.58 0.52 11.91
CA LEU A 528 19.90 -0.90 12.06
C LEU A 528 20.62 -1.51 10.85
N LEU A 529 20.60 -0.86 9.70
CA LEU A 529 21.22 -1.34 8.46
C LEU A 529 22.74 -1.61 8.63
N PRO A 530 23.57 -0.67 9.12
CA PRO A 530 25.01 -0.92 9.33
C PRO A 530 25.26 -2.01 10.39
N ILE A 531 24.40 -2.12 11.41
CA ILE A 531 24.50 -3.17 12.43
C ILE A 531 24.29 -4.54 11.80
N GLY A 532 23.23 -4.70 10.98
CA GLY A 532 22.95 -5.94 10.28
C GLY A 532 24.08 -6.33 9.33
N LEU A 533 24.62 -5.37 8.57
CA LEU A 533 25.74 -5.60 7.67
C LEU A 533 26.99 -6.06 8.44
N PHE A 534 27.31 -5.40 9.55
CA PHE A 534 28.43 -5.77 10.42
C PHE A 534 28.27 -7.20 10.98
N LEU A 535 27.07 -7.56 11.44
CA LEU A 535 26.79 -8.91 11.94
C LEU A 535 26.95 -9.97 10.86
N MET A 536 26.55 -9.66 9.62
CA MET A 536 26.81 -10.55 8.48
C MET A 536 28.29 -10.70 8.21
N PHE A 537 29.04 -9.59 8.20
CA PHE A 537 30.49 -9.58 7.98
C PHE A 537 31.22 -10.47 9.01
N ARG A 538 30.83 -10.40 10.28
CA ARG A 538 31.39 -11.26 11.34
C ARG A 538 31.16 -12.76 11.12
N LYS A 539 30.11 -13.16 10.40
CA LYS A 539 29.83 -14.56 10.06
C LYS A 539 30.68 -15.09 8.90
N GLY A 540 31.40 -14.23 8.23
CA GLY A 540 32.26 -14.56 7.10
C GLY A 540 31.68 -14.15 5.74
N ALA A 541 32.53 -14.26 4.74
CA ALA A 541 32.19 -13.89 3.37
C ALA A 541 31.15 -14.86 2.77
N THR A 542 30.02 -14.34 2.40
CA THR A 542 28.95 -15.07 1.71
C THR A 542 28.45 -14.26 0.51
N ILE A 543 27.84 -14.93 -0.45
CA ILE A 543 27.21 -14.24 -1.58
C ILE A 543 26.08 -13.30 -1.10
N HIS A 544 25.41 -13.68 -0.01
CA HIS A 544 24.38 -12.85 0.58
C HIS A 544 24.94 -11.52 1.13
N LEU A 545 26.07 -11.58 1.85
CA LEU A 545 26.79 -10.39 2.31
C LEU A 545 27.19 -9.50 1.13
N ALA A 546 27.73 -10.10 0.06
CA ALA A 546 28.13 -9.37 -1.14
C ALA A 546 26.94 -8.64 -1.80
N MET A 547 25.80 -9.30 -1.93
CA MET A 547 24.58 -8.70 -2.47
C MET A 547 24.00 -7.59 -1.58
N MET A 548 23.95 -7.80 -0.27
CA MET A 548 23.47 -6.76 0.65
C MET A 548 24.40 -5.55 0.67
N SER A 549 25.71 -5.76 0.55
CA SER A 549 26.68 -4.67 0.36
C SER A 549 26.44 -3.92 -0.96
N GLY A 550 26.11 -4.63 -2.04
CA GLY A 550 25.70 -4.03 -3.31
C GLY A 550 24.50 -3.09 -3.18
N TYR A 551 23.50 -3.48 -2.39
CA TYR A 551 22.36 -2.61 -2.09
C TYR A 551 22.73 -1.40 -1.24
N VAL A 552 23.63 -1.54 -0.27
CA VAL A 552 24.10 -0.40 0.53
C VAL A 552 24.86 0.58 -0.35
N VAL A 553 25.72 0.10 -1.24
CA VAL A 553 26.40 0.94 -2.24
C VAL A 553 25.38 1.61 -3.17
N LEU A 554 24.38 0.87 -3.66
CA LEU A 554 23.30 1.43 -4.47
C LEU A 554 22.57 2.55 -3.73
N LEU A 555 22.22 2.35 -2.46
CA LEU A 555 21.52 3.36 -1.65
C LEU A 555 22.35 4.63 -1.52
N ILE A 556 23.63 4.51 -1.17
CA ILE A 556 24.54 5.64 -1.03
C ILE A 556 24.69 6.38 -2.36
N MET A 557 24.99 5.66 -3.45
CA MET A 557 25.14 6.25 -4.79
C MET A 557 23.85 6.96 -5.24
N SER A 558 22.69 6.32 -5.01
CA SER A 558 21.42 6.87 -5.39
C SER A 558 21.06 8.13 -4.61
N CYS A 559 21.34 8.18 -3.30
CA CYS A 559 21.17 9.40 -2.52
C CYS A 559 22.06 10.54 -3.02
N LEU A 560 23.30 10.23 -3.42
CA LEU A 560 24.20 11.22 -4.02
C LEU A 560 23.71 11.69 -5.39
N VAL A 561 23.21 10.78 -6.23
CA VAL A 561 22.66 11.09 -7.54
C VAL A 561 21.36 11.89 -7.43
N ASP A 562 20.49 11.56 -6.45
CA ASP A 562 19.20 12.25 -6.26
C ASP A 562 19.36 13.74 -5.92
N THR A 563 20.50 14.13 -5.31
CA THR A 563 20.82 15.55 -5.10
C THR A 563 21.07 16.31 -6.40
N GLN A 564 21.44 15.60 -7.46
CA GLN A 564 21.76 16.17 -8.78
C GLN A 564 20.63 15.94 -9.79
N PHE A 565 20.00 14.77 -9.74
CA PHE A 565 18.94 14.34 -10.64
C PHE A 565 17.82 13.79 -9.78
N SER A 566 16.66 14.42 -9.77
CA SER A 566 15.51 13.89 -9.02
C SER A 566 15.20 12.46 -9.47
N LEU A 567 15.40 11.49 -8.58
CA LEU A 567 15.03 10.09 -8.78
C LEU A 567 13.60 9.80 -8.29
N TRP A 568 12.84 10.84 -7.93
CA TRP A 568 11.48 10.72 -7.38
C TRP A 568 11.39 9.74 -6.21
N ASN A 569 12.47 9.66 -5.42
CA ASN A 569 12.62 8.76 -4.27
C ASN A 569 12.48 7.25 -4.61
N LYS A 570 12.47 6.87 -5.89
CA LYS A 570 12.32 5.46 -6.34
C LYS A 570 13.47 4.58 -5.88
N HIS A 571 14.63 5.14 -5.63
CA HIS A 571 15.79 4.43 -5.10
C HIS A 571 15.53 3.83 -3.69
N TRP A 572 14.74 4.48 -2.83
CA TRP A 572 14.34 3.91 -1.55
C TRP A 572 13.52 2.63 -1.73
N TYR A 573 12.64 2.60 -2.72
CA TYR A 573 11.83 1.43 -3.04
C TYR A 573 12.67 0.26 -3.53
N PHE A 574 13.65 0.51 -4.41
CA PHE A 574 14.51 -0.56 -4.92
C PHE A 574 15.52 -1.07 -3.90
N CYS A 575 15.84 -0.29 -2.87
CA CYS A 575 16.66 -0.71 -1.73
C CYS A 575 15.87 -1.45 -0.64
N LEU A 576 14.55 -1.64 -0.79
CA LEU A 576 13.71 -2.37 0.17
C LEU A 576 14.28 -3.75 0.60
N PRO A 577 14.91 -4.56 -0.27
CA PRO A 577 15.50 -5.81 0.19
C PRO A 577 16.54 -5.61 1.29
N ALA A 578 17.45 -4.65 1.16
CA ALA A 578 18.44 -4.36 2.21
C ALA A 578 17.81 -3.70 3.44
N LEU A 579 16.86 -2.77 3.24
CA LEU A 579 16.13 -2.08 4.30
C LEU A 579 15.24 -3.01 5.15
N ALA A 580 14.85 -4.15 4.60
CA ALA A 580 14.12 -5.18 5.33
C ALA A 580 15.06 -6.25 5.93
N ILE A 581 16.03 -6.73 5.16
CA ILE A 581 16.89 -7.87 5.54
C ILE A 581 17.92 -7.49 6.60
N LEU A 582 18.67 -6.42 6.39
CA LEU A 582 19.76 -6.05 7.30
C LEU A 582 19.24 -5.68 8.71
N PRO A 583 18.18 -4.86 8.86
CA PRO A 583 17.57 -4.64 10.15
C PRO A 583 16.99 -5.90 10.77
N ALA A 584 16.42 -6.83 9.97
CA ALA A 584 15.91 -8.10 10.48
C ALA A 584 17.03 -8.95 11.12
N ILE A 585 18.21 -8.98 10.53
CA ILE A 585 19.39 -9.68 11.08
C ILE A 585 19.83 -9.03 12.40
N ALA A 586 19.85 -7.70 12.47
CA ALA A 586 20.14 -6.97 13.69
C ALA A 586 19.13 -7.30 14.79
N LEU A 587 17.84 -7.21 14.49
CA LEU A 587 16.76 -7.52 15.43
C LEU A 587 16.75 -9.00 15.86
N ASP A 588 17.05 -9.94 14.96
CA ASP A 588 17.20 -11.36 15.31
C ASP A 588 18.31 -11.58 16.33
N SER A 589 19.41 -10.83 16.21
CA SER A 589 20.50 -10.84 17.20
C SER A 589 20.04 -10.29 18.56
N PHE A 590 19.21 -9.22 18.60
CA PHE A 590 18.65 -8.72 19.86
C PHE A 590 17.69 -9.73 20.50
N VAL A 591 16.87 -10.41 19.73
CA VAL A 591 15.97 -11.46 20.24
C VAL A 591 16.75 -12.61 20.92
N GLN A 592 17.96 -12.90 20.45
CA GLN A 592 18.83 -13.93 21.04
C GLN A 592 19.38 -13.54 22.42
N GLN A 593 19.38 -12.26 22.77
CA GLN A 593 19.86 -11.76 24.06
C GLN A 593 18.87 -12.03 25.23
N GLY A 594 17.70 -12.62 24.96
CA GLY A 594 16.77 -13.06 26.00
C GLY A 594 15.40 -12.37 25.95
N PHE A 595 14.70 -12.32 27.07
CA PHE A 595 13.31 -11.83 27.16
C PHE A 595 13.18 -10.36 26.75
N ALA A 596 14.05 -9.48 27.28
CA ALA A 596 14.03 -8.05 26.98
C ALA A 596 14.21 -7.78 25.48
N GLY A 597 15.16 -8.45 24.82
CA GLY A 597 15.38 -8.33 23.38
C GLY A 597 14.16 -8.79 22.57
N ARG A 598 13.44 -9.83 23.01
CA ARG A 598 12.19 -10.28 22.36
C ARG A 598 11.09 -9.24 22.46
N VAL A 599 10.89 -8.68 23.65
CA VAL A 599 9.83 -7.68 23.90
C VAL A 599 10.11 -6.42 23.10
N ILE A 600 11.35 -5.89 23.18
CA ILE A 600 11.74 -4.69 22.45
C ILE A 600 11.55 -4.88 20.94
N THR A 601 12.04 -6.01 20.38
CA THR A 601 11.89 -6.30 18.96
C THR A 601 10.41 -6.38 18.56
N ALA A 602 9.58 -7.06 19.36
CA ALA A 602 8.15 -7.17 19.09
C ALA A 602 7.45 -5.80 19.08
N ILE A 603 7.75 -4.94 20.05
CA ILE A 603 7.19 -3.58 20.14
C ILE A 603 7.64 -2.75 18.93
N LEU A 604 8.92 -2.75 18.59
CA LEU A 604 9.45 -1.96 17.48
C LEU A 604 8.84 -2.38 16.14
N VAL A 605 8.76 -3.68 15.86
CA VAL A 605 8.18 -4.20 14.62
C VAL A 605 6.67 -3.93 14.57
N ALA A 606 5.95 -4.16 15.67
CA ALA A 606 4.53 -3.87 15.74
C ALA A 606 4.23 -2.38 15.55
N PHE A 607 5.05 -1.50 16.15
CA PHE A 607 4.92 -0.05 15.98
C PHE A 607 5.15 0.38 14.52
N LEU A 608 6.19 -0.13 13.87
CA LEU A 608 6.46 0.19 12.46
C LEU A 608 5.32 -0.27 11.54
N ILE A 609 4.81 -1.50 11.74
CA ILE A 609 3.68 -2.02 10.96
C ILE A 609 2.43 -1.15 11.20
N TRP A 610 2.14 -0.85 12.46
CA TRP A 610 0.98 -0.04 12.83
C TRP A 610 1.04 1.35 12.19
N GLU A 611 2.15 2.05 12.38
CA GLU A 611 2.35 3.40 11.87
C GLU A 611 2.30 3.45 10.33
N SER A 612 2.98 2.53 9.66
CA SER A 612 2.97 2.44 8.21
C SER A 612 1.58 2.11 7.65
N THR A 613 0.88 1.15 8.27
CA THR A 613 -0.48 0.77 7.89
C THR A 613 -1.47 1.91 8.13
N LEU A 614 -1.36 2.59 9.27
CA LEU A 614 -2.22 3.73 9.58
C LEU A 614 -1.98 4.89 8.61
N ALA A 615 -0.73 5.22 8.34
CA ALA A 615 -0.37 6.25 7.35
C ALA A 615 -0.94 5.91 5.96
N TRP A 616 -0.88 4.63 5.55
CA TRP A 616 -1.48 4.16 4.31
C TRP A 616 -3.01 4.31 4.30
N LEU A 617 -3.68 3.85 5.36
CA LEU A 617 -5.15 3.95 5.48
C LEU A 617 -5.62 5.41 5.45
N LEU A 618 -4.93 6.29 6.18
CA LEU A 618 -5.23 7.72 6.18
C LEU A 618 -5.03 8.32 4.78
N ARG A 619 -3.94 8.00 4.10
CA ARG A 619 -3.69 8.46 2.74
C ARG A 619 -4.72 7.95 1.74
N ALA A 620 -5.12 6.69 1.84
CA ALA A 620 -6.09 6.08 0.94
C ALA A 620 -7.54 6.52 1.19
N MET A 621 -7.91 6.80 2.46
CA MET A 621 -9.27 7.18 2.85
C MET A 621 -9.48 8.70 2.91
N ILE A 622 -8.43 9.47 3.23
CA ILE A 622 -8.51 10.90 3.57
C ILE A 622 -7.85 11.77 2.51
N TYR A 623 -7.04 11.17 1.62
CA TYR A 623 -6.32 11.87 0.55
C TYR A 623 -5.49 13.08 1.05
N GLU A 624 -4.85 12.96 2.20
CA GLU A 624 -4.05 14.04 2.75
C GLU A 624 -2.59 13.91 2.28
N TRP A 625 -2.23 14.72 1.28
CA TRP A 625 -0.84 14.86 0.83
C TRP A 625 0.10 15.37 1.94
N SER A 626 -0.46 16.00 2.97
CA SER A 626 0.27 16.55 4.11
C SER A 626 0.89 15.52 5.05
N LEU A 627 0.50 14.23 4.95
CA LEU A 627 1.13 13.14 5.71
C LEU A 627 2.58 12.83 5.31
N ARG A 628 3.18 13.64 4.43
CA ARG A 628 4.65 13.63 4.25
C ARG A 628 5.42 14.10 5.50
N THR A 629 4.73 14.68 6.47
CA THR A 629 5.30 15.33 7.66
C THR A 629 4.89 14.69 8.99
N LEU A 630 4.12 13.63 9.01
CA LEU A 630 3.94 12.77 10.18
C LEU A 630 4.95 11.62 10.11
#